data_703b2d6726c0db8858211e2b9a96d471
#
_entry.id   703b2d6726c0db8858211e2b9a96d471
#
_cell.length_a   1.000
_cell.length_b   1.000
_cell.length_c   1.000
_cell.angle_alpha   90.00
_cell.angle_beta   90.00
_cell.angle_gamma   90.00
#
_symmetry.space_group_name_H-M   'P 1'
#
loop_
_entity.id
_entity.type
_entity.pdbx_description
1 polymer ?
#
loop_
_entity_poly.entity_id
_entity_poly.type
_entity_poly.pdbx_seq_one_letter_code
_entity_poly.pdbx_strand_id
1 'polypeptide(L)'
;MLKDVSFSIKQGEMIGIVGHSGVGKSTLINLVMRLYDATSGQVLIDGTDVRDISQNSLRSQVGVVLQETYLFSGTVLDNIRYAKPDASFEEIVNAAKTANCHDFITRMPDGYNTVVGERGYNLSGGERQRIAIARAILHDPKILILDEATASLDTQTEKQIQDALDRLIKGRTTIAIAHRLSTLANADRLIVLKKGRVAEIGTHTELLQSKGVYYELVMVQKQTARLRKSETPALAMG
;
A
#
# COMPACT_ATOMS: atom_id res chain seq x y z
N MET A 1 -6.11 -19.66 -7.54
CA MET A 1 -4.96 -20.12 -6.77
C MET A 1 -3.71 -19.91 -7.60
N LEU A 2 -2.60 -19.48 -7.00
CA LEU A 2 -1.34 -19.24 -7.73
C LEU A 2 -0.74 -20.56 -8.23
N LYS A 3 -0.17 -20.57 -9.44
CA LYS A 3 0.46 -21.72 -10.08
C LYS A 3 1.70 -21.29 -10.82
N ASP A 4 2.83 -21.91 -10.50
CA ASP A 4 4.11 -21.68 -11.20
C ASP A 4 4.46 -20.17 -11.31
N VAL A 5 4.31 -19.43 -10.20
CA VAL A 5 4.66 -18.01 -10.12
C VAL A 5 6.13 -17.91 -9.70
N SER A 6 6.97 -17.32 -10.56
CA SER A 6 8.39 -17.12 -10.29
C SER A 6 8.84 -15.76 -10.80
N PHE A 7 9.42 -14.96 -9.92
CA PHE A 7 10.08 -13.68 -10.22
C PHE A 7 11.00 -13.28 -9.07
N SER A 8 11.84 -12.30 -9.30
CA SER A 8 12.71 -11.72 -8.28
C SER A 8 12.52 -10.21 -8.18
N ILE A 9 12.78 -9.64 -7.01
CA ILE A 9 12.73 -8.21 -6.73
C ILE A 9 14.13 -7.81 -6.24
N LYS A 10 14.66 -6.74 -6.79
CA LYS A 10 15.95 -6.20 -6.34
C LYS A 10 15.75 -5.33 -5.10
N GLN A 11 16.77 -5.23 -4.26
CA GLN A 11 16.75 -4.32 -3.13
C GLN A 11 16.50 -2.87 -3.61
N GLY A 12 15.56 -2.19 -2.97
CA GLY A 12 15.17 -0.82 -3.30
C GLY A 12 14.27 -0.69 -4.53
N GLU A 13 13.93 -1.81 -5.20
CA GLU A 13 13.03 -1.81 -6.36
C GLU A 13 11.57 -1.70 -5.92
N MET A 14 10.78 -0.93 -6.65
CA MET A 14 9.33 -0.89 -6.52
C MET A 14 8.69 -1.72 -7.63
N ILE A 15 7.99 -2.80 -7.26
CA ILE A 15 7.18 -3.56 -8.20
C ILE A 15 5.68 -3.32 -8.00
N GLY A 16 4.94 -3.26 -9.11
CA GLY A 16 3.48 -3.26 -9.12
C GLY A 16 2.91 -4.62 -9.48
N ILE A 17 2.04 -5.19 -8.65
CA ILE A 17 1.32 -6.42 -8.96
C ILE A 17 -0.04 -6.07 -9.55
N VAL A 18 -0.30 -6.49 -10.77
CA VAL A 18 -1.48 -6.14 -11.57
C VAL A 18 -2.24 -7.39 -11.97
N GLY A 19 -3.55 -7.29 -12.08
CA GLY A 19 -4.41 -8.36 -12.54
C GLY A 19 -5.84 -8.21 -12.07
N HIS A 20 -6.77 -8.95 -12.66
CA HIS A 20 -8.17 -8.93 -12.27
C HIS A 20 -8.38 -9.30 -10.80
N SER A 21 -9.54 -8.93 -10.23
CA SER A 21 -9.92 -9.37 -8.91
C SER A 21 -9.94 -10.91 -8.84
N GLY A 22 -9.51 -11.48 -7.70
CA GLY A 22 -9.47 -12.93 -7.49
C GLY A 22 -8.32 -13.67 -8.19
N VAL A 23 -7.41 -12.99 -8.92
CA VAL A 23 -6.31 -13.67 -9.64
C VAL A 23 -5.19 -14.17 -8.72
N GLY A 24 -5.18 -13.76 -7.43
CA GLY A 24 -4.18 -14.21 -6.45
C GLY A 24 -3.22 -13.13 -5.95
N LYS A 25 -3.46 -11.83 -6.21
CA LYS A 25 -2.60 -10.73 -5.73
C LYS A 25 -2.42 -10.73 -4.21
N SER A 26 -3.53 -10.76 -3.48
CA SER A 26 -3.49 -10.81 -2.00
C SER A 26 -2.90 -12.13 -1.49
N THR A 27 -3.11 -13.24 -2.19
CA THR A 27 -2.47 -14.52 -1.84
C THR A 27 -0.95 -14.42 -1.93
N LEU A 28 -0.42 -13.75 -2.97
CA LEU A 28 1.00 -13.54 -3.13
C LEU A 28 1.58 -12.71 -1.97
N ILE A 29 0.91 -11.62 -1.59
CA ILE A 29 1.29 -10.81 -0.42
C ILE A 29 1.28 -11.64 0.87
N ASN A 30 0.26 -12.46 1.07
CA ASN A 30 0.14 -13.31 2.25
C ASN A 30 1.27 -14.36 2.33
N LEU A 31 1.76 -14.86 1.19
CA LEU A 31 2.93 -15.75 1.13
C LEU A 31 4.22 -15.01 1.48
N VAL A 32 4.41 -13.76 1.00
CA VAL A 32 5.57 -12.92 1.36
C VAL A 32 5.59 -12.62 2.86
N MET A 33 4.42 -12.31 3.45
CA MET A 33 4.28 -12.08 4.89
C MET A 33 4.28 -13.36 5.74
N ARG A 34 4.35 -14.53 5.09
CA ARG A 34 4.20 -15.83 5.73
C ARG A 34 2.97 -15.93 6.63
N LEU A 35 1.83 -15.43 6.15
CA LEU A 35 0.52 -15.72 6.75
C LEU A 35 0.04 -17.13 6.34
N TYR A 36 0.56 -17.65 5.23
CA TYR A 36 0.41 -19.02 4.75
C TYR A 36 1.75 -19.49 4.19
N ASP A 37 2.04 -20.76 4.28
CA ASP A 37 3.18 -21.38 3.59
C ASP A 37 2.78 -21.82 2.17
N ALA A 38 3.73 -21.75 1.24
CA ALA A 38 3.52 -22.25 -0.11
C ALA A 38 3.40 -23.77 -0.11
N THR A 39 2.40 -24.31 -0.82
CA THR A 39 2.19 -25.77 -0.95
C THR A 39 3.34 -26.42 -1.71
N SER A 40 3.95 -25.70 -2.65
CA SER A 40 5.14 -26.10 -3.40
C SER A 40 5.94 -24.86 -3.79
N GLY A 41 7.24 -25.02 -4.03
CA GLY A 41 8.15 -23.89 -4.25
C GLY A 41 8.56 -23.22 -2.94
N GLN A 42 9.06 -21.99 -3.06
CA GLN A 42 9.64 -21.25 -1.95
C GLN A 42 9.49 -19.75 -2.13
N VAL A 43 9.46 -18.99 -1.05
CA VAL A 43 9.58 -17.54 -1.02
C VAL A 43 10.89 -17.21 -0.31
N LEU A 44 11.78 -16.49 -0.99
CA LEU A 44 13.11 -16.16 -0.47
C LEU A 44 13.22 -14.68 -0.17
N ILE A 45 13.81 -14.34 0.97
CA ILE A 45 14.29 -12.99 1.32
C ILE A 45 15.79 -13.08 1.54
N ASP A 46 16.55 -12.35 0.74
CA ASP A 46 18.02 -12.36 0.74
C ASP A 46 18.61 -13.79 0.67
N GLY A 47 18.00 -14.64 -0.16
CA GLY A 47 18.40 -16.03 -0.36
C GLY A 47 17.93 -17.01 0.72
N THR A 48 17.28 -16.55 1.80
CA THR A 48 16.76 -17.39 2.88
C THR A 48 15.27 -17.62 2.69
N ASP A 49 14.82 -18.88 2.79
CA ASP A 49 13.40 -19.22 2.73
C ASP A 49 12.65 -18.60 3.93
N VAL A 50 11.52 -17.96 3.68
CA VAL A 50 10.72 -17.33 4.74
C VAL A 50 10.29 -18.32 5.82
N ARG A 51 10.27 -19.64 5.51
CA ARG A 51 9.98 -20.71 6.48
C ARG A 51 11.09 -20.90 7.51
N ASP A 52 12.32 -20.55 7.15
CA ASP A 52 13.50 -20.64 8.02
C ASP A 52 13.76 -19.36 8.81
N ILE A 53 12.99 -18.28 8.53
CA ILE A 53 13.08 -17.01 9.25
C ILE A 53 12.05 -17.02 10.41
N SER A 54 12.44 -16.58 11.61
CA SER A 54 11.46 -16.40 12.69
C SER A 54 10.39 -15.36 12.31
N GLN A 55 9.14 -15.60 12.70
CA GLN A 55 8.05 -14.68 12.37
C GLN A 55 8.29 -13.26 12.91
N ASN A 56 8.92 -13.13 14.08
CA ASN A 56 9.24 -11.82 14.65
C ASN A 56 10.28 -11.10 13.79
N SER A 57 11.34 -11.79 13.36
CA SER A 57 12.37 -11.22 12.47
C SER A 57 11.80 -10.84 11.12
N LEU A 58 10.92 -11.66 10.53
CA LEU A 58 10.27 -11.35 9.26
C LEU A 58 9.36 -10.10 9.41
N ARG A 59 8.50 -10.10 10.42
CA ARG A 59 7.53 -8.99 10.63
C ARG A 59 8.20 -7.68 11.01
N SER A 60 9.34 -7.69 11.69
CA SER A 60 10.11 -6.47 11.97
C SER A 60 10.73 -5.84 10.72
N GLN A 61 10.87 -6.59 9.64
CA GLN A 61 11.42 -6.09 8.37
C GLN A 61 10.34 -5.70 7.35
N VAL A 62 9.08 -6.08 7.58
CA VAL A 62 7.97 -5.87 6.64
C VAL A 62 6.96 -4.87 7.21
N GLY A 63 6.76 -3.77 6.51
CA GLY A 63 5.70 -2.81 6.78
C GLY A 63 4.54 -2.97 5.80
N VAL A 64 3.32 -2.73 6.26
CA VAL A 64 2.13 -2.88 5.44
C VAL A 64 1.25 -1.64 5.55
N VAL A 65 0.83 -1.10 4.41
CA VAL A 65 -0.20 -0.07 4.31
C VAL A 65 -1.34 -0.66 3.50
N LEU A 66 -2.46 -0.97 4.18
CA LEU A 66 -3.62 -1.61 3.56
C LEU A 66 -4.62 -0.58 3.02
N GLN A 67 -5.41 -1.01 2.05
CA GLN A 67 -6.54 -0.28 1.50
C GLN A 67 -7.54 0.14 2.58
N GLU A 68 -8.00 -0.82 3.36
CA GLU A 68 -8.83 -0.55 4.53
C GLU A 68 -7.92 -0.35 5.75
N THR A 69 -7.71 0.91 6.08
CA THR A 69 -6.89 1.26 7.23
C THR A 69 -7.59 0.94 8.53
N TYR A 70 -7.04 0.00 9.28
CA TYR A 70 -7.50 -0.31 10.63
C TYR A 70 -6.72 0.50 11.65
N LEU A 71 -7.43 1.25 12.50
CA LEU A 71 -6.90 1.85 13.70
C LEU A 71 -7.40 1.09 14.93
N PHE A 72 -6.49 0.85 15.87
CA PHE A 72 -6.82 0.20 17.12
C PHE A 72 -7.49 1.20 18.08
N SER A 73 -8.37 0.70 18.93
CA SER A 73 -8.93 1.51 20.02
C SER A 73 -7.80 2.04 20.91
N GLY A 74 -7.83 3.33 21.19
CA GLY A 74 -6.77 4.03 21.95
C GLY A 74 -6.56 5.43 21.39
N THR A 75 -5.45 6.04 21.67
CA THR A 75 -5.11 7.39 21.21
C THR A 75 -4.48 7.38 19.81
N VAL A 76 -4.43 8.55 19.17
CA VAL A 76 -3.66 8.73 17.93
C VAL A 76 -2.19 8.36 18.16
N LEU A 77 -1.62 8.76 19.30
CA LEU A 77 -0.26 8.43 19.72
C LEU A 77 -0.04 6.93 19.78
N ASP A 78 -0.93 6.17 20.44
CA ASP A 78 -0.83 4.71 20.56
C ASP A 78 -0.87 4.05 19.18
N ASN A 79 -1.71 4.56 18.28
CA ASN A 79 -1.82 4.05 16.94
C ASN A 79 -0.54 4.25 16.12
N ILE A 80 0.13 5.40 16.22
CA ILE A 80 1.39 5.65 15.51
C ILE A 80 2.51 4.82 16.14
N ARG A 81 2.59 4.77 17.49
CA ARG A 81 3.60 4.04 18.25
C ARG A 81 3.51 2.52 18.12
N TYR A 82 2.37 1.99 17.66
CA TYR A 82 2.05 0.56 17.71
C TYR A 82 3.16 -0.36 17.20
N ALA A 83 3.85 0.02 16.12
CA ALA A 83 4.91 -0.79 15.52
C ALA A 83 6.29 -0.60 16.18
N LYS A 84 6.47 0.44 17.00
CA LYS A 84 7.70 0.75 17.74
C LYS A 84 7.34 1.29 19.13
N PRO A 85 7.03 0.42 20.11
CA PRO A 85 6.54 0.82 21.42
C PRO A 85 7.48 1.75 22.21
N ASP A 86 8.80 1.60 21.99
CA ASP A 86 9.84 2.39 22.67
C ASP A 86 10.15 3.73 21.97
N ALA A 87 9.40 4.09 20.93
CA ALA A 87 9.62 5.34 20.22
C ALA A 87 9.37 6.55 21.12
N SER A 88 10.27 7.51 21.05
CA SER A 88 10.14 8.80 21.72
C SER A 88 8.98 9.62 21.11
N PHE A 89 8.46 10.58 21.87
CA PHE A 89 7.42 11.48 21.35
C PHE A 89 7.93 12.27 20.13
N GLU A 90 9.21 12.66 20.13
CA GLU A 90 9.83 13.36 19.01
C GLU A 90 9.85 12.50 17.74
N GLU A 91 10.20 11.22 17.81
CA GLU A 91 10.15 10.28 16.69
C GLU A 91 8.73 10.14 16.13
N ILE A 92 7.72 10.07 17.01
CA ILE A 92 6.31 9.99 16.64
C ILE A 92 5.88 11.26 15.91
N VAL A 93 6.23 12.44 16.43
CA VAL A 93 5.92 13.73 15.78
C VAL A 93 6.60 13.84 14.41
N ASN A 94 7.86 13.41 14.29
CA ASN A 94 8.59 13.42 13.02
C ASN A 94 7.96 12.47 11.98
N ALA A 95 7.54 11.28 12.41
CA ALA A 95 6.79 10.35 11.55
C ALA A 95 5.44 10.95 11.10
N ALA A 96 4.73 11.61 12.01
CA ALA A 96 3.46 12.29 11.71
C ALA A 96 3.63 13.46 10.74
N LYS A 97 4.68 14.25 10.87
CA LYS A 97 5.02 15.33 9.91
C LYS A 97 5.32 14.76 8.53
N THR A 98 6.13 13.70 8.47
CA THR A 98 6.48 13.03 7.21
C THR A 98 5.25 12.44 6.52
N ALA A 99 4.28 11.95 7.30
CA ALA A 99 3.00 11.41 6.81
C ALA A 99 1.93 12.48 6.52
N ASN A 100 2.24 13.76 6.64
CA ASN A 100 1.27 14.86 6.49
C ASN A 100 0.07 14.76 7.45
N CYS A 101 0.25 14.20 8.67
CA CYS A 101 -0.84 14.08 9.65
C CYS A 101 -0.66 14.97 10.90
N HIS A 102 0.52 15.52 11.13
CA HIS A 102 0.79 16.37 12.30
C HIS A 102 -0.18 17.53 12.45
N ASP A 103 -0.43 18.28 11.37
CA ASP A 103 -1.22 19.52 11.40
C ASP A 103 -2.69 19.28 11.75
N PHE A 104 -3.29 18.18 11.29
CA PHE A 104 -4.65 17.88 11.68
C PHE A 104 -4.72 17.28 13.08
N ILE A 105 -3.72 16.48 13.49
CA ILE A 105 -3.65 15.93 14.86
C ILE A 105 -3.57 17.06 15.88
N THR A 106 -2.74 18.08 15.66
CA THR A 106 -2.59 19.21 16.58
C THR A 106 -3.84 20.09 16.68
N ARG A 107 -4.74 20.02 15.71
CA ARG A 107 -6.04 20.72 15.73
C ARG A 107 -7.15 19.93 16.43
N MET A 108 -6.92 18.66 16.76
CA MET A 108 -7.86 17.89 17.55
C MET A 108 -7.88 18.37 19.01
N PRO A 109 -9.00 18.22 19.73
CA PRO A 109 -9.13 18.73 21.10
C PRO A 109 -7.99 18.31 22.03
N ASP A 110 -7.59 17.03 22.00
CA ASP A 110 -6.52 16.48 22.84
C ASP A 110 -5.24 16.16 22.05
N GLY A 111 -5.12 16.68 20.80
CA GLY A 111 -3.96 16.46 19.94
C GLY A 111 -3.63 14.98 19.78
N TYR A 112 -2.40 14.60 20.06
CA TYR A 112 -1.95 13.20 19.98
C TYR A 112 -2.63 12.26 21.00
N ASN A 113 -3.18 12.80 22.09
CA ASN A 113 -3.92 12.04 23.09
C ASN A 113 -5.41 11.88 22.73
N THR A 114 -5.86 12.43 21.60
CA THR A 114 -7.23 12.26 21.14
C THR A 114 -7.51 10.77 20.97
N VAL A 115 -8.57 10.30 21.64
CA VAL A 115 -9.02 8.90 21.51
C VAL A 115 -9.71 8.70 20.17
N VAL A 116 -9.21 7.76 19.40
CA VAL A 116 -9.86 7.31 18.15
C VAL A 116 -10.84 6.20 18.52
N GLY A 117 -12.06 6.32 18.00
CA GLY A 117 -13.09 5.30 18.25
C GLY A 117 -12.73 3.96 17.59
N GLU A 118 -13.58 2.97 17.81
CA GLU A 118 -13.42 1.66 17.18
C GLU A 118 -13.21 1.83 15.67
N ARG A 119 -12.11 1.25 15.16
CA ARG A 119 -11.66 1.39 13.76
C ARG A 119 -11.44 2.85 13.30
N GLY A 120 -11.36 3.81 14.22
CA GLY A 120 -11.19 5.22 13.88
C GLY A 120 -12.42 5.86 13.23
N TYR A 121 -13.63 5.49 13.65
CA TYR A 121 -14.89 5.94 13.03
C TYR A 121 -15.08 7.47 13.07
N ASN A 122 -14.45 8.15 14.02
CA ASN A 122 -14.49 9.60 14.19
C ASN A 122 -13.47 10.36 13.30
N LEU A 123 -12.73 9.63 12.47
CA LEU A 123 -11.76 10.17 11.53
C LEU A 123 -12.24 9.97 10.08
N SER A 124 -11.90 10.91 9.20
CA SER A 124 -12.07 10.73 7.76
C SER A 124 -11.19 9.60 7.23
N GLY A 125 -11.52 9.03 6.08
CA GLY A 125 -10.71 7.99 5.45
C GLY A 125 -9.27 8.42 5.20
N GLY A 126 -9.08 9.67 4.78
CA GLY A 126 -7.75 10.23 4.52
C GLY A 126 -6.93 10.47 5.79
N GLU A 127 -7.55 10.83 6.91
CA GLU A 127 -6.88 10.97 8.21
C GLU A 127 -6.43 9.61 8.73
N ARG A 128 -7.30 8.58 8.67
CA ARG A 128 -6.93 7.22 9.05
C ARG A 128 -5.74 6.72 8.23
N GLN A 129 -5.77 6.93 6.92
CA GLN A 129 -4.71 6.47 6.03
C GLN A 129 -3.37 7.15 6.34
N ARG A 130 -3.36 8.47 6.60
CA ARG A 130 -2.13 9.19 6.96
C ARG A 130 -1.58 8.75 8.31
N ILE A 131 -2.43 8.42 9.29
CA ILE A 131 -1.99 7.83 10.57
C ILE A 131 -1.35 6.45 10.34
N ALA A 132 -1.91 5.61 9.47
CA ALA A 132 -1.30 4.32 9.12
C ALA A 132 0.03 4.48 8.38
N ILE A 133 0.16 5.49 7.51
CA ILE A 133 1.44 5.82 6.88
C ILE A 133 2.45 6.29 7.92
N ALA A 134 2.06 7.12 8.92
CA ALA A 134 2.93 7.53 10.02
C ALA A 134 3.42 6.32 10.84
N ARG A 135 2.53 5.35 11.11
CA ARG A 135 2.89 4.07 11.74
C ARG A 135 3.95 3.30 10.93
N ALA A 136 3.78 3.23 9.62
CA ALA A 136 4.73 2.55 8.73
C ALA A 136 6.07 3.31 8.63
N ILE A 137 6.06 4.64 8.63
CA ILE A 137 7.29 5.47 8.66
C ILE A 137 8.06 5.25 9.96
N LEU A 138 7.36 5.26 11.12
CA LEU A 138 7.97 5.06 12.43
C LEU A 138 8.56 3.65 12.58
N HIS A 139 7.92 2.65 11.97
CA HIS A 139 8.40 1.27 11.95
C HIS A 139 9.70 1.10 11.15
N ASP A 140 9.90 1.92 10.11
CA ASP A 140 11.06 1.92 9.22
C ASP A 140 11.41 0.54 8.63
N PRO A 141 10.48 -0.14 7.95
CA PRO A 141 10.69 -1.47 7.41
C PRO A 141 11.60 -1.44 6.18
N LYS A 142 12.32 -2.55 5.90
CA LYS A 142 13.09 -2.70 4.65
C LYS A 142 12.24 -3.11 3.46
N ILE A 143 11.17 -3.86 3.72
CA ILE A 143 10.20 -4.30 2.71
C ILE A 143 8.87 -3.63 3.01
N LEU A 144 8.31 -2.96 2.01
CA LEU A 144 7.03 -2.28 2.11
C LEU A 144 5.99 -2.96 1.22
N ILE A 145 4.84 -3.25 1.80
CA ILE A 145 3.68 -3.76 1.08
C ILE A 145 2.61 -2.68 1.07
N LEU A 146 2.21 -2.28 -0.12
CA LEU A 146 1.14 -1.32 -0.33
C LEU A 146 -0.05 -2.02 -1.00
N ASP A 147 -1.18 -2.04 -0.32
CA ASP A 147 -2.46 -2.42 -0.95
C ASP A 147 -3.25 -1.12 -1.17
N GLU A 148 -3.24 -0.66 -2.42
CA GLU A 148 -3.72 0.68 -2.77
C GLU A 148 -5.21 0.67 -3.08
N ALA A 149 -5.99 1.28 -2.20
CA ALA A 149 -7.26 1.85 -2.59
C ALA A 149 -7.48 3.19 -1.89
N THR A 150 -7.49 4.19 -2.67
CA THR A 150 -7.96 5.51 -2.30
C THR A 150 -9.30 5.70 -3.02
N ALA A 151 -10.36 5.09 -2.51
CA ALA A 151 -11.70 5.35 -2.99
C ALA A 151 -12.19 6.68 -2.41
N SER A 152 -12.69 7.57 -3.26
CA SER A 152 -13.53 8.73 -2.89
C SER A 152 -12.93 9.74 -1.93
N LEU A 153 -11.66 10.10 -2.11
CA LEU A 153 -11.04 11.23 -1.41
C LEU A 153 -11.07 12.48 -2.29
N ASP A 154 -11.13 13.64 -1.65
CA ASP A 154 -10.92 14.92 -2.36
C ASP A 154 -9.49 15.03 -2.89
N THR A 155 -9.29 15.83 -3.92
CA THR A 155 -8.02 15.95 -4.64
C THR A 155 -6.86 16.41 -3.73
N GLN A 156 -7.14 17.27 -2.73
CA GLN A 156 -6.11 17.77 -1.83
C GLN A 156 -5.64 16.69 -0.86
N THR A 157 -6.58 15.96 -0.25
CA THR A 157 -6.28 14.84 0.64
C THR A 157 -5.55 13.71 -0.11
N GLU A 158 -5.97 13.41 -1.35
CA GLU A 158 -5.30 12.44 -2.20
C GLU A 158 -3.84 12.81 -2.45
N LYS A 159 -3.56 14.09 -2.78
CA LYS A 159 -2.20 14.59 -2.98
C LYS A 159 -1.35 14.44 -1.71
N GLN A 160 -1.90 14.82 -0.54
CA GLN A 160 -1.18 14.68 0.73
C GLN A 160 -0.81 13.23 1.06
N ILE A 161 -1.70 12.28 0.74
CA ILE A 161 -1.43 10.85 0.91
C ILE A 161 -0.36 10.38 -0.06
N GLN A 162 -0.45 10.78 -1.33
CA GLN A 162 0.56 10.40 -2.33
C GLN A 162 1.94 10.93 -1.96
N ASP A 163 2.05 12.20 -1.56
CA ASP A 163 3.32 12.79 -1.10
C ASP A 163 3.90 12.04 0.12
N ALA A 164 3.04 11.56 1.03
CA ALA A 164 3.45 10.77 2.18
C ALA A 164 3.92 9.35 1.78
N LEU A 165 3.22 8.71 0.84
CA LEU A 165 3.61 7.42 0.28
C LEU A 165 4.93 7.49 -0.48
N ASP A 166 5.15 8.53 -1.28
CA ASP A 166 6.39 8.73 -2.03
C ASP A 166 7.61 8.87 -1.08
N ARG A 167 7.41 9.53 0.07
CA ARG A 167 8.46 9.58 1.12
C ARG A 167 8.65 8.23 1.80
N LEU A 168 7.58 7.49 2.04
CA LEU A 168 7.65 6.17 2.66
C LEU A 168 8.32 5.14 1.75
N ILE A 169 8.09 5.16 0.44
CA ILE A 169 8.66 4.24 -0.56
C ILE A 169 10.16 4.44 -0.71
N LYS A 170 10.65 5.67 -0.59
CA LYS A 170 12.03 6.02 -0.89
C LYS A 170 13.03 5.18 -0.11
N GLY A 171 13.90 4.46 -0.83
CA GLY A 171 14.97 3.62 -0.27
C GLY A 171 14.50 2.26 0.26
N ARG A 172 13.24 1.87 0.03
CA ARG A 172 12.68 0.58 0.47
C ARG A 172 12.31 -0.30 -0.71
N THR A 173 12.45 -1.60 -0.53
CA THR A 173 11.93 -2.57 -1.50
C THR A 173 10.42 -2.60 -1.35
N THR A 174 9.69 -2.26 -2.42
CA THR A 174 8.24 -2.03 -2.34
C THR A 174 7.47 -2.97 -3.26
N ILE A 175 6.46 -3.62 -2.72
CA ILE A 175 5.48 -4.44 -3.45
C ILE A 175 4.13 -3.73 -3.36
N ALA A 176 3.65 -3.16 -4.47
CA ALA A 176 2.36 -2.48 -4.53
C ALA A 176 1.32 -3.32 -5.27
N ILE A 177 0.16 -3.57 -4.65
CA ILE A 177 -1.02 -4.04 -5.38
C ILE A 177 -1.66 -2.81 -6.01
N ALA A 178 -1.41 -2.64 -7.29
CA ALA A 178 -1.78 -1.42 -7.97
C ALA A 178 -3.19 -1.51 -8.58
N HIS A 179 -4.06 -0.63 -8.13
CA HIS A 179 -5.38 -0.40 -8.71
C HIS A 179 -5.46 0.94 -9.46
N ARG A 180 -4.44 1.81 -9.31
CA ARG A 180 -4.37 3.12 -9.98
C ARG A 180 -3.28 3.16 -11.05
N LEU A 181 -3.59 3.84 -12.16
CA LEU A 181 -2.63 4.05 -13.24
C LEU A 181 -1.39 4.83 -12.79
N SER A 182 -1.53 5.75 -11.83
CA SER A 182 -0.41 6.53 -11.28
C SER A 182 0.62 5.63 -10.59
N THR A 183 0.18 4.71 -9.74
CA THR A 183 1.06 3.74 -9.07
C THR A 183 1.72 2.80 -10.07
N LEU A 184 0.96 2.37 -11.10
CA LEU A 184 1.50 1.54 -12.17
C LEU A 184 2.58 2.25 -12.99
N ALA A 185 2.44 3.55 -13.20
CA ALA A 185 3.41 4.34 -13.96
C ALA A 185 4.72 4.60 -13.18
N ASN A 186 4.64 4.65 -11.85
CA ASN A 186 5.78 4.94 -10.97
C ASN A 186 6.55 3.68 -10.54
N ALA A 187 6.02 2.48 -10.78
CA ALA A 187 6.72 1.23 -10.48
C ALA A 187 7.88 0.99 -11.47
N ASP A 188 9.02 0.52 -10.95
CA ASP A 188 10.17 0.15 -11.80
C ASP A 188 9.80 -1.00 -12.74
N ARG A 189 9.03 -1.96 -12.25
CA ARG A 189 8.48 -3.07 -13.04
C ARG A 189 7.09 -3.46 -12.56
N LEU A 190 6.34 -4.04 -13.47
CA LEU A 190 5.02 -4.60 -13.22
C LEU A 190 5.05 -6.12 -13.42
N ILE A 191 4.40 -6.83 -12.50
CA ILE A 191 4.14 -8.26 -12.57
C ILE A 191 2.66 -8.44 -12.88
N VAL A 192 2.33 -8.87 -14.07
CA VAL A 192 0.95 -9.03 -14.52
C VAL A 192 0.50 -10.47 -14.30
N LEU A 193 -0.51 -10.64 -13.46
CA LEU A 193 -1.08 -11.95 -13.14
C LEU A 193 -2.34 -12.20 -13.99
N LYS A 194 -2.41 -13.39 -14.62
CA LYS A 194 -3.59 -13.90 -15.34
C LYS A 194 -3.79 -15.37 -14.97
N LYS A 195 -4.99 -15.72 -14.54
CA LYS A 195 -5.37 -17.10 -14.16
C LYS A 195 -4.41 -17.75 -13.14
N GLY A 196 -3.88 -16.95 -12.21
CA GLY A 196 -2.98 -17.43 -11.16
C GLY A 196 -1.53 -17.63 -11.60
N ARG A 197 -1.13 -17.21 -12.79
CA ARG A 197 0.24 -17.29 -13.32
C ARG A 197 0.76 -15.90 -13.66
N VAL A 198 2.09 -15.76 -13.72
CA VAL A 198 2.72 -14.56 -14.31
C VAL A 198 2.53 -14.62 -15.82
N ALA A 199 1.81 -13.63 -16.34
CA ALA A 199 1.56 -13.51 -17.78
C ALA A 199 2.58 -12.60 -18.46
N GLU A 200 2.95 -11.49 -17.80
CA GLU A 200 3.85 -10.48 -18.34
C GLU A 200 4.68 -9.87 -17.20
N ILE A 201 5.91 -9.48 -17.52
CA ILE A 201 6.80 -8.70 -16.64
C ILE A 201 7.44 -7.62 -17.50
N GLY A 202 7.43 -6.37 -17.05
CA GLY A 202 8.08 -5.26 -17.76
C GLY A 202 7.72 -3.92 -17.13
N THR A 203 8.26 -2.86 -17.69
CA THR A 203 7.90 -1.48 -17.33
C THR A 203 6.50 -1.12 -17.85
N HIS A 204 5.91 -0.07 -17.29
CA HIS A 204 4.63 0.47 -17.77
C HIS A 204 4.63 0.71 -19.29
N THR A 205 5.69 1.31 -19.81
CA THR A 205 5.81 1.66 -21.23
C THR A 205 5.93 0.42 -22.11
N GLU A 206 6.80 -0.53 -21.76
CA GLU A 206 6.98 -1.78 -22.51
C GLU A 206 5.69 -2.59 -22.58
N LEU A 207 4.99 -2.73 -21.46
CA LEU A 207 3.74 -3.50 -21.42
C LEU A 207 2.58 -2.83 -22.15
N LEU A 208 2.55 -1.49 -22.22
CA LEU A 208 1.59 -0.79 -23.07
C LEU A 208 1.88 -1.01 -24.56
N GLN A 209 3.16 -1.02 -24.96
CA GLN A 209 3.57 -1.22 -26.36
C GLN A 209 3.31 -2.66 -26.83
N SER A 210 3.47 -3.64 -25.96
CA SER A 210 3.23 -5.07 -26.26
C SER A 210 1.75 -5.37 -26.60
N LYS A 211 0.81 -4.49 -26.19
CA LYS A 211 -0.64 -4.65 -26.36
C LYS A 211 -1.19 -5.97 -25.81
N GLY A 212 -0.57 -6.48 -24.76
CA GLY A 212 -0.96 -7.73 -24.10
C GLY A 212 -2.01 -7.55 -23.00
N VAL A 213 -1.97 -8.43 -22.01
CA VAL A 213 -2.92 -8.45 -20.87
C VAL A 213 -2.93 -7.15 -20.09
N TYR A 214 -1.75 -6.56 -19.88
CA TYR A 214 -1.61 -5.28 -19.19
C TYR A 214 -2.33 -4.15 -19.95
N TYR A 215 -2.13 -4.09 -21.26
CA TYR A 215 -2.79 -3.09 -22.11
C TYR A 215 -4.31 -3.19 -22.01
N GLU A 216 -4.86 -4.42 -22.09
CA GLU A 216 -6.31 -4.65 -21.94
C GLU A 216 -6.82 -4.10 -20.58
N LEU A 217 -6.12 -4.40 -19.47
CA LEU A 217 -6.48 -3.92 -18.13
C LEU A 217 -6.48 -2.39 -18.05
N VAL A 218 -5.46 -1.74 -18.62
CA VAL A 218 -5.35 -0.27 -18.64
C VAL A 218 -6.47 0.35 -19.47
N MET A 219 -6.82 -0.23 -20.64
CA MET A 219 -7.90 0.28 -21.48
C MET A 219 -9.26 0.19 -20.79
N VAL A 220 -9.56 -0.91 -20.12
CA VAL A 220 -10.77 -1.07 -19.31
C VAL A 220 -10.84 -0.01 -18.19
N GLN A 221 -9.74 0.21 -17.46
CA GLN A 221 -9.71 1.22 -16.41
C GLN A 221 -9.93 2.64 -16.96
N LYS A 222 -9.29 2.99 -18.07
CA LYS A 222 -9.48 4.30 -18.74
C LYS A 222 -10.93 4.50 -19.21
N GLN A 223 -11.54 3.47 -19.74
CA GLN A 223 -12.95 3.52 -20.19
C GLN A 223 -13.89 3.72 -19.02
N THR A 224 -13.73 2.96 -17.94
CA THR A 224 -14.52 3.11 -16.69
C THR A 224 -14.36 4.50 -16.07
N ALA A 225 -13.14 5.05 -16.05
CA ALA A 225 -12.88 6.39 -15.53
C ALA A 225 -13.55 7.49 -16.40
N ARG A 226 -13.63 7.30 -17.72
CA ARG A 226 -14.36 8.22 -18.62
C ARG A 226 -15.86 8.19 -18.40
N LEU A 227 -16.44 7.01 -18.24
CA LEU A 227 -17.87 6.84 -17.95
C LEU A 227 -18.27 7.49 -16.63
N ARG A 228 -17.50 7.28 -15.56
CA ARG A 228 -17.75 7.94 -14.27
C ARG A 228 -17.68 9.47 -14.34
N LYS A 229 -16.81 10.04 -15.18
CA LYS A 229 -16.74 11.50 -15.40
C LYS A 229 -17.92 12.03 -16.22
N SER A 230 -18.50 11.23 -17.12
CA SER A 230 -19.68 11.61 -17.91
C SER A 230 -21.00 11.45 -17.15
N GLU A 231 -21.04 10.60 -16.12
CA GLU A 231 -22.21 10.38 -15.25
C GLU A 231 -22.28 11.36 -14.07
N THR A 232 -21.32 12.29 -13.92
CA THR A 232 -21.40 13.41 -12.98
C THR A 232 -21.79 14.70 -13.73
N PRO A 233 -23.03 14.88 -14.19
CA PRO A 233 -23.52 16.13 -14.72
C PRO A 233 -24.27 16.88 -13.62
N ALA A 234 -23.86 18.13 -13.39
CA ALA A 234 -24.76 19.24 -13.03
C ALA A 234 -25.80 19.01 -11.90
N LEU A 235 -25.33 18.63 -10.69
CA LEU A 235 -26.12 18.86 -9.46
C LEU A 235 -25.60 20.04 -8.64
N ALA A 236 -24.94 21.01 -9.29
CA ALA A 236 -24.42 22.22 -8.68
C ALA A 236 -24.89 23.46 -9.43
N MET A 237 -26.19 23.56 -9.76
CA MET A 237 -26.88 24.81 -10.08
C MET A 237 -28.35 24.64 -9.70
N GLY A 238 -28.65 24.93 -8.46
CA GLY A 238 -29.98 25.02 -7.90
C GLY A 238 -29.91 25.57 -6.49
#